data_849b49d42b73a537fb154c3adaa1a108
#
_entry.id   849b49d42b73a537fb154c3adaa1a108
#
_cell.length_a   1.000
_cell.length_b   1.000
_cell.length_c   1.000
_cell.angle_alpha   90.00
_cell.angle_beta   90.00
_cell.angle_gamma   90.00
#
_symmetry.space_group_name_H-M   'P 1'
#
loop_
_entity.id
_entity.type
_entity.pdbx_description
1 polymer ?
#
loop_
_entity_poly.entity_id
_entity_poly.type
_entity_poly.pdbx_seq_one_letter_code
_entity_poly.pdbx_strand_id
1 'polypeptide(L)'
;IRNSWYYMNASGVMQADWQFINGSWYYMNNSGAMQTGWQRIHGVWYHMDSSGAMQTGWQFIDGSWYYMDNSGSMRTGWLELSNTWYYLNASGVMQTGWLKTGSQWNYFTESGNIGSSSWREINDKWYYFHSDGSMAANTWIGNCYVNNSGEWVEDIETSDYIWPCPGYTTITSDYGYRGAPTAGASTYHKGIDIGAPHGSKIVSVCNGRVLAYGY
;
A
#
# COMPACT_ATOMS: atom_id res chain seq x y z
N ILE A 1 19.65 19.20 44.86
CA ILE A 1 18.66 18.54 44.00
C ILE A 1 18.68 19.28 42.68
N ARG A 2 19.34 18.74 41.66
CA ARG A 2 19.57 19.41 40.37
C ARG A 2 18.33 19.27 39.47
N ASN A 3 17.65 20.39 39.22
CA ASN A 3 16.65 20.57 38.12
C ASN A 3 15.61 19.46 37.93
N SER A 4 15.17 18.75 38.94
CA SER A 4 14.10 17.76 38.88
C SER A 4 12.86 18.25 39.59
N TRP A 5 11.70 18.06 38.99
CA TRP A 5 10.41 18.34 39.59
C TRP A 5 9.92 17.10 40.33
N TYR A 6 9.23 17.35 41.47
CA TYR A 6 8.63 16.32 42.32
C TYR A 6 7.20 16.71 42.64
N TYR A 7 6.32 15.74 42.72
CA TYR A 7 4.95 15.97 43.11
C TYR A 7 4.69 15.43 44.50
N MET A 8 4.14 16.30 45.36
CA MET A 8 3.73 15.95 46.70
C MET A 8 2.20 15.95 46.78
N ASN A 9 1.61 14.94 47.43
CA ASN A 9 0.17 14.98 47.71
C ASN A 9 -0.16 16.03 48.79
N ALA A 10 -1.46 16.20 49.12
CA ALA A 10 -1.92 17.18 50.10
C ALA A 10 -1.34 16.98 51.51
N SER A 11 -0.85 15.78 51.82
CA SER A 11 -0.18 15.44 53.11
C SER A 11 1.34 15.65 53.07
N GLY A 12 1.87 16.19 51.97
CA GLY A 12 3.33 16.40 51.81
C GLY A 12 4.11 15.13 51.46
N VAL A 13 3.43 14.03 51.09
CA VAL A 13 4.08 12.78 50.74
C VAL A 13 4.45 12.82 49.25
N MET A 14 5.71 12.58 48.93
CA MET A 14 6.23 12.47 47.59
C MET A 14 5.54 11.33 46.83
N GLN A 15 5.09 11.61 45.62
CA GLN A 15 4.42 10.66 44.76
C GLN A 15 5.39 10.09 43.71
N ALA A 16 5.16 8.83 43.34
CA ALA A 16 5.85 8.17 42.24
C ALA A 16 4.79 7.62 41.25
N ASP A 17 5.24 7.13 40.10
CA ASP A 17 4.39 6.61 39.07
C ASP A 17 3.49 7.68 38.42
N TRP A 18 2.44 7.29 37.72
CA TRP A 18 1.55 8.19 37.00
C TRP A 18 0.76 9.12 37.92
N GLN A 19 0.79 10.43 37.62
CA GLN A 19 0.06 11.47 38.35
C GLN A 19 -0.76 12.31 37.38
N PHE A 20 -2.06 12.46 37.64
CA PHE A 20 -2.94 13.35 36.89
C PHE A 20 -3.04 14.68 37.58
N ILE A 21 -2.45 15.73 36.99
CA ILE A 21 -2.31 17.05 37.62
C ILE A 21 -2.83 18.11 36.64
N ASN A 22 -3.82 18.88 37.03
CA ASN A 22 -4.39 20.00 36.26
C ASN A 22 -4.74 19.62 34.81
N GLY A 23 -5.30 18.44 34.61
CA GLY A 23 -5.77 17.99 33.26
C GLY A 23 -4.71 17.30 32.42
N SER A 24 -3.50 17.08 32.91
CA SER A 24 -2.41 16.39 32.22
C SER A 24 -1.85 15.25 33.03
N TRP A 25 -1.40 14.19 32.36
CA TRP A 25 -0.70 13.09 32.96
C TRP A 25 0.82 13.36 32.99
N TYR A 26 1.45 13.04 34.11
CA TYR A 26 2.89 13.10 34.32
C TYR A 26 3.37 11.76 34.85
N TYR A 27 4.61 11.41 34.58
CA TYR A 27 5.23 10.21 35.12
C TYR A 27 6.39 10.58 36.07
N MET A 28 6.30 10.12 37.30
CA MET A 28 7.34 10.23 38.31
C MET A 28 8.05 8.88 38.42
N ASN A 29 9.36 8.86 38.31
CA ASN A 29 10.11 7.62 38.52
C ASN A 29 10.08 7.16 39.98
N ASN A 30 10.68 6.00 40.27
CA ASN A 30 10.70 5.45 41.65
C ASN A 30 11.35 6.35 42.70
N SER A 31 12.17 7.33 42.29
CA SER A 31 12.73 8.34 43.17
C SER A 31 11.86 9.60 43.28
N GLY A 32 10.65 9.58 42.71
CA GLY A 32 9.70 10.69 42.66
C GLY A 32 10.06 11.79 41.66
N ALA A 33 11.13 11.65 40.88
CA ALA A 33 11.53 12.66 39.91
C ALA A 33 10.65 12.58 38.66
N MET A 34 10.07 13.72 38.22
CA MET A 34 9.30 13.86 37.00
C MET A 34 10.16 13.54 35.77
N GLN A 35 9.60 12.77 34.87
CA GLN A 35 10.25 12.34 33.63
C GLN A 35 9.82 13.21 32.45
N THR A 36 10.73 13.38 31.47
CA THR A 36 10.51 14.09 30.22
C THR A 36 11.05 13.26 29.06
N GLY A 37 10.63 13.56 27.83
CA GLY A 37 11.04 12.82 26.64
C GLY A 37 10.48 11.41 26.59
N TRP A 38 11.16 10.52 25.90
CA TRP A 38 10.74 9.13 25.72
C TRP A 38 10.86 8.33 27.01
N GLN A 39 9.77 7.66 27.39
CA GLN A 39 9.71 6.77 28.56
C GLN A 39 9.15 5.41 28.17
N ARG A 40 9.83 4.33 28.58
CA ARG A 40 9.32 2.98 28.42
C ARG A 40 8.81 2.45 29.74
N ILE A 41 7.50 2.46 29.92
CA ILE A 41 6.85 2.13 31.19
C ILE A 41 6.07 0.82 30.99
N HIS A 42 6.40 -0.22 31.77
CA HIS A 42 5.81 -1.57 31.66
C HIS A 42 5.82 -2.14 30.22
N GLY A 43 6.88 -1.83 29.45
CA GLY A 43 7.06 -2.31 28.07
C GLY A 43 6.43 -1.43 26.99
N VAL A 44 5.63 -0.43 27.36
CA VAL A 44 4.96 0.51 26.44
C VAL A 44 5.73 1.82 26.37
N TRP A 45 5.87 2.39 25.16
CA TRP A 45 6.49 3.68 24.96
C TRP A 45 5.50 4.83 25.09
N TYR A 46 5.91 5.87 25.79
CA TYR A 46 5.22 7.15 25.98
C TYR A 46 6.19 8.28 25.66
N HIS A 47 5.66 9.44 25.31
CA HIS A 47 6.45 10.66 25.20
C HIS A 47 5.89 11.75 26.09
N MET A 48 6.79 12.33 26.92
CA MET A 48 6.51 13.49 27.75
C MET A 48 7.17 14.71 27.12
N ASP A 49 6.46 15.81 27.06
CA ASP A 49 7.07 17.06 26.57
C ASP A 49 8.11 17.63 27.59
N SER A 50 8.68 18.78 27.26
CA SER A 50 9.68 19.45 28.12
C SER A 50 9.12 19.89 29.46
N SER A 51 7.80 20.02 29.61
CA SER A 51 7.12 20.31 30.90
C SER A 51 6.81 19.04 31.70
N GLY A 52 7.05 17.85 31.13
CA GLY A 52 6.71 16.54 31.68
C GLY A 52 5.31 16.06 31.37
N ALA A 53 4.51 16.82 30.62
CA ALA A 53 3.16 16.42 30.25
C ALA A 53 3.16 15.33 29.19
N MET A 54 2.42 14.23 29.44
CA MET A 54 2.25 13.12 28.51
C MET A 54 1.57 13.60 27.23
N GLN A 55 2.15 13.25 26.09
CA GLN A 55 1.65 13.61 24.77
C GLN A 55 0.69 12.57 24.21
N THR A 56 -0.30 13.01 23.43
CA THR A 56 -1.27 12.19 22.70
C THR A 56 -1.41 12.71 21.27
N GLY A 57 -1.95 11.89 20.36
CA GLY A 57 -2.10 12.24 18.95
C GLY A 57 -0.77 12.21 18.19
N TRP A 58 -0.72 12.92 17.08
CA TRP A 58 0.48 13.05 16.26
C TRP A 58 1.54 13.92 16.93
N GLN A 59 2.77 13.41 17.01
CA GLN A 59 3.93 14.08 17.57
C GLN A 59 5.09 14.08 16.59
N PHE A 60 5.67 15.25 16.32
CA PHE A 60 6.88 15.37 15.51
C PHE A 60 8.09 15.49 16.45
N ILE A 61 8.90 14.44 16.51
CA ILE A 61 10.00 14.31 17.47
C ILE A 61 11.25 13.93 16.70
N ASP A 62 12.31 14.70 16.84
CA ASP A 62 13.62 14.47 16.22
C ASP A 62 13.54 14.17 14.71
N GLY A 63 12.72 14.94 13.98
CA GLY A 63 12.57 14.81 12.54
C GLY A 63 11.67 13.67 12.06
N SER A 64 10.95 13.01 12.96
CA SER A 64 10.05 11.89 12.62
C SER A 64 8.67 12.06 13.25
N TRP A 65 7.64 11.59 12.55
CA TRP A 65 6.28 11.57 13.07
C TRP A 65 6.00 10.26 13.80
N TYR A 66 5.36 10.40 14.97
CA TYR A 66 4.86 9.32 15.82
C TYR A 66 3.41 9.56 16.16
N TYR A 67 2.69 8.51 16.50
CA TYR A 67 1.32 8.64 16.98
C TYR A 67 1.17 8.00 18.36
N MET A 68 0.69 8.79 19.31
CA MET A 68 0.33 8.37 20.65
C MET A 68 -1.19 8.26 20.73
N ASP A 69 -1.71 7.13 21.15
CA ASP A 69 -3.15 7.00 21.32
C ASP A 69 -3.68 7.83 22.51
N ASN A 70 -4.98 7.77 22.76
CA ASN A 70 -5.59 8.56 23.84
C ASN A 70 -5.09 8.17 25.25
N SER A 71 -4.46 7.00 25.40
CA SER A 71 -3.80 6.61 26.65
C SER A 71 -2.35 7.07 26.73
N GLY A 72 -1.83 7.76 25.70
CA GLY A 72 -0.45 8.15 25.53
C GLY A 72 0.46 7.05 24.99
N SER A 73 -0.07 5.86 24.70
CA SER A 73 0.73 4.73 24.22
C SER A 73 1.15 4.92 22.77
N MET A 74 2.44 4.80 22.48
CA MET A 74 2.97 4.85 21.11
C MET A 74 2.42 3.72 20.25
N ARG A 75 1.89 4.06 19.10
CA ARG A 75 1.34 3.09 18.13
C ARG A 75 2.42 2.62 17.16
N THR A 76 2.27 1.39 16.68
CA THR A 76 3.08 0.76 15.64
C THR A 76 2.18 -0.04 14.69
N GLY A 77 2.66 -0.33 13.49
CA GLY A 77 1.88 -1.04 12.47
C GLY A 77 0.82 -0.16 11.81
N TRP A 78 -0.25 -0.78 11.33
CA TRP A 78 -1.35 -0.09 10.68
C TRP A 78 -2.16 0.76 11.67
N LEU A 79 -2.45 1.98 11.26
CA LEU A 79 -3.23 2.95 12.04
C LEU A 79 -4.29 3.60 11.17
N GLU A 80 -5.55 3.46 11.55
CA GLU A 80 -6.67 4.14 10.91
C GLU A 80 -7.12 5.34 11.75
N LEU A 81 -7.18 6.52 11.13
CA LEU A 81 -7.67 7.75 11.72
C LEU A 81 -8.61 8.43 10.74
N SER A 82 -9.87 8.60 11.12
CA SER A 82 -10.89 9.29 10.30
C SER A 82 -10.95 8.77 8.86
N ASN A 83 -11.04 7.45 8.68
CA ASN A 83 -11.04 6.73 7.39
C ASN A 83 -9.75 6.92 6.55
N THR A 84 -8.68 7.31 7.19
CA THR A 84 -7.36 7.44 6.56
C THR A 84 -6.37 6.49 7.20
N TRP A 85 -5.70 5.70 6.39
CA TRP A 85 -4.74 4.71 6.85
C TRP A 85 -3.31 5.25 6.79
N TYR A 86 -2.56 4.95 7.84
CA TYR A 86 -1.14 5.22 8.01
C TYR A 86 -0.41 3.94 8.38
N TYR A 87 0.89 3.93 8.22
CA TYR A 87 1.73 2.84 8.70
C TYR A 87 2.89 3.37 9.53
N LEU A 88 3.03 2.83 10.74
CA LEU A 88 4.11 3.16 11.68
C LEU A 88 5.02 1.93 11.79
N ASN A 89 6.31 2.09 11.59
CA ASN A 89 7.25 0.96 11.70
C ASN A 89 7.36 0.44 13.14
N ALA A 90 8.18 -0.58 13.37
CA ALA A 90 8.36 -1.20 14.68
C ALA A 90 8.93 -0.22 15.75
N SER A 91 9.56 0.87 15.32
CA SER A 91 10.04 1.95 16.20
C SER A 91 9.02 3.08 16.39
N GLY A 92 7.80 2.94 15.84
CA GLY A 92 6.74 3.94 15.91
C GLY A 92 6.85 5.06 14.88
N VAL A 93 7.85 5.07 14.01
CA VAL A 93 8.03 6.12 13.00
C VAL A 93 7.05 5.94 11.85
N MET A 94 6.28 7.00 11.54
CA MET A 94 5.37 7.04 10.40
C MET A 94 6.14 6.84 9.08
N GLN A 95 5.63 5.99 8.24
CA GLN A 95 6.24 5.66 6.94
C GLN A 95 5.67 6.52 5.82
N THR A 96 6.51 6.86 4.85
CA THR A 96 6.18 7.58 3.61
C THR A 96 6.84 6.89 2.42
N GLY A 97 6.37 7.17 1.20
CA GLY A 97 6.89 6.56 -0.02
C GLY A 97 6.49 5.09 -0.19
N TRP A 98 7.27 4.37 -0.95
CA TRP A 98 7.02 2.95 -1.25
C TRP A 98 7.34 2.06 -0.05
N LEU A 99 6.38 1.22 0.33
CA LEU A 99 6.54 0.24 1.40
C LEU A 99 5.89 -1.09 1.04
N LYS A 100 6.61 -2.18 1.26
CA LYS A 100 6.05 -3.52 1.13
C LYS A 100 5.51 -3.98 2.48
N THR A 101 4.19 -4.17 2.55
CA THR A 101 3.52 -4.71 3.74
C THR A 101 3.04 -6.13 3.46
N GLY A 102 3.66 -7.11 4.08
CA GLY A 102 3.44 -8.51 3.72
C GLY A 102 3.92 -8.83 2.31
N SER A 103 3.01 -9.29 1.43
CA SER A 103 3.30 -9.60 0.03
C SER A 103 3.02 -8.44 -0.94
N GLN A 104 2.38 -7.37 -0.47
CA GLN A 104 1.86 -6.30 -1.31
C GLN A 104 2.67 -5.02 -1.19
N TRP A 105 2.76 -4.27 -2.29
CA TRP A 105 3.31 -2.93 -2.31
C TRP A 105 2.21 -1.89 -2.05
N ASN A 106 2.56 -0.89 -1.26
CA ASN A 106 1.74 0.27 -0.93
C ASN A 106 2.57 1.53 -1.15
N TYR A 107 1.90 2.65 -1.37
CA TYR A 107 2.54 3.95 -1.43
C TYR A 107 1.88 4.92 -0.45
N PHE A 108 2.69 5.48 0.43
CA PHE A 108 2.29 6.47 1.42
C PHE A 108 2.74 7.86 0.94
N THR A 109 1.85 8.83 0.97
CA THR A 109 2.18 10.21 0.61
C THR A 109 3.18 10.82 1.59
N GLU A 110 3.68 12.02 1.32
CA GLU A 110 4.54 12.76 2.26
C GLU A 110 3.84 13.03 3.60
N SER A 111 2.51 13.16 3.61
CA SER A 111 1.70 13.26 4.83
C SER A 111 1.41 11.90 5.49
N GLY A 112 1.97 10.81 4.99
CA GLY A 112 1.90 9.47 5.55
C GLY A 112 0.60 8.71 5.26
N ASN A 113 -0.37 9.30 4.53
CA ASN A 113 -1.60 8.59 4.21
C ASN A 113 -1.43 7.66 3.02
N ILE A 114 -2.09 6.50 3.08
CA ILE A 114 -2.07 5.54 1.99
C ILE A 114 -2.93 6.03 0.81
N GLY A 115 -2.45 5.82 -0.42
CA GLY A 115 -3.25 5.98 -1.62
C GLY A 115 -4.24 4.83 -1.80
N SER A 116 -5.47 5.12 -2.21
CA SER A 116 -6.49 4.09 -2.43
C SER A 116 -7.43 4.43 -3.59
N SER A 117 -7.95 3.36 -4.23
CA SER A 117 -8.97 3.39 -5.29
C SER A 117 -8.72 4.42 -6.39
N SER A 118 -7.47 4.62 -6.80
CA SER A 118 -7.15 5.65 -7.80
C SER A 118 -5.82 5.40 -8.50
N TRP A 119 -5.70 6.03 -9.67
CA TRP A 119 -4.43 6.20 -10.34
C TRP A 119 -3.59 7.27 -9.66
N ARG A 120 -2.28 7.03 -9.57
CA ARG A 120 -1.30 7.99 -9.06
C ARG A 120 -0.06 8.01 -9.94
N GLU A 121 0.40 9.21 -10.21
CA GLU A 121 1.70 9.43 -10.82
C GLU A 121 2.77 9.55 -9.73
N ILE A 122 3.81 8.74 -9.86
CA ILE A 122 4.93 8.67 -8.92
C ILE A 122 6.21 8.56 -9.74
N ASN A 123 7.07 9.57 -9.71
CA ASN A 123 8.31 9.65 -10.48
C ASN A 123 8.07 9.41 -12.00
N ASP A 124 7.16 10.17 -12.58
CA ASP A 124 6.80 10.13 -14.02
C ASP A 124 6.23 8.78 -14.49
N LYS A 125 5.74 7.94 -13.57
CA LYS A 125 5.10 6.67 -13.85
C LYS A 125 3.75 6.57 -13.17
N TRP A 126 2.77 5.97 -13.84
CA TRP A 126 1.42 5.81 -13.33
C TRP A 126 1.24 4.42 -12.70
N TYR A 127 0.62 4.40 -11.52
CA TYR A 127 0.28 3.22 -10.73
C TYR A 127 -1.18 3.27 -10.31
N TYR A 128 -1.81 2.11 -10.21
CA TYR A 128 -3.16 2.00 -9.66
C TYR A 128 -3.13 1.34 -8.29
N PHE A 129 -3.86 1.92 -7.33
CA PHE A 129 -4.01 1.37 -5.99
C PHE A 129 -5.46 0.95 -5.76
N HIS A 130 -5.65 -0.24 -5.19
CA HIS A 130 -6.96 -0.76 -4.79
C HIS A 130 -7.51 -0.03 -3.56
N SER A 131 -8.77 -0.34 -3.17
CA SER A 131 -9.42 0.28 -2.00
C SER A 131 -8.73 -0.04 -0.67
N ASP A 132 -8.00 -1.15 -0.60
CA ASP A 132 -7.17 -1.53 0.55
C ASP A 132 -5.76 -0.90 0.53
N GLY A 133 -5.49 -0.04 -0.45
CA GLY A 133 -4.20 0.63 -0.63
C GLY A 133 -3.12 -0.22 -1.30
N SER A 134 -3.41 -1.46 -1.68
CA SER A 134 -2.46 -2.31 -2.38
C SER A 134 -2.27 -1.88 -3.83
N MET A 135 -1.04 -1.89 -4.31
CA MET A 135 -0.70 -1.61 -5.71
C MET A 135 -1.16 -2.76 -6.62
N ALA A 136 -1.87 -2.41 -7.69
CA ALA A 136 -2.17 -3.36 -8.76
C ALA A 136 -0.90 -3.71 -9.54
N ALA A 137 -0.72 -4.97 -9.90
CA ALA A 137 0.38 -5.42 -10.74
C ALA A 137 -0.06 -6.58 -11.63
N ASN A 138 0.51 -6.64 -12.83
CA ASN A 138 0.24 -7.68 -13.85
C ASN A 138 -1.26 -7.90 -14.07
N THR A 139 -2.01 -6.80 -14.26
CA THR A 139 -3.47 -6.85 -14.41
C THR A 139 -3.99 -5.68 -15.23
N TRP A 140 -5.24 -5.79 -15.69
CA TRP A 140 -5.98 -4.74 -16.37
C TRP A 140 -6.86 -3.96 -15.39
N ILE A 141 -6.78 -2.64 -15.47
CA ILE A 141 -7.65 -1.69 -14.77
C ILE A 141 -8.46 -0.94 -15.81
N GLY A 142 -9.65 -1.42 -16.10
CA GLY A 142 -10.40 -0.98 -17.28
C GLY A 142 -9.62 -1.33 -18.55
N ASN A 143 -9.29 -0.33 -19.37
CA ASN A 143 -8.51 -0.49 -20.60
C ASN A 143 -7.01 -0.25 -20.42
N CYS A 144 -6.54 -0.02 -19.18
CA CYS A 144 -5.15 0.26 -18.87
C CYS A 144 -4.48 -0.98 -18.27
N TYR A 145 -3.37 -1.42 -18.84
CA TYR A 145 -2.60 -2.53 -18.30
C TYR A 145 -1.49 -2.02 -17.38
N VAL A 146 -1.34 -2.63 -16.20
CA VAL A 146 -0.20 -2.41 -15.32
C VAL A 146 0.71 -3.65 -15.35
N ASN A 147 2.00 -3.43 -15.53
CA ASN A 147 3.00 -4.49 -15.65
C ASN A 147 3.32 -5.16 -14.29
N ASN A 148 4.28 -6.06 -14.27
CA ASN A 148 4.71 -6.77 -13.05
C ASN A 148 5.25 -5.83 -11.95
N SER A 149 5.76 -4.66 -12.33
CA SER A 149 6.23 -3.62 -11.41
C SER A 149 5.11 -2.66 -10.98
N GLY A 150 3.86 -2.87 -11.45
CA GLY A 150 2.72 -2.03 -11.19
C GLY A 150 2.64 -0.78 -12.05
N GLU A 151 3.59 -0.55 -12.96
CA GLU A 151 3.62 0.60 -13.84
C GLU A 151 2.59 0.46 -14.94
N TRP A 152 1.79 1.51 -15.18
CA TRP A 152 0.94 1.57 -16.37
C TRP A 152 1.81 1.54 -17.63
N VAL A 153 1.42 0.70 -18.55
CA VAL A 153 2.04 0.59 -19.86
C VAL A 153 1.13 1.32 -20.85
N GLU A 154 1.62 2.44 -21.35
CA GLU A 154 0.97 3.19 -22.42
C GLU A 154 1.14 2.37 -23.71
N ASP A 155 0.02 1.92 -24.25
CA ASP A 155 -0.07 1.08 -25.46
C ASP A 155 1.06 0.06 -25.61
N ILE A 156 0.70 -1.21 -25.54
CA ILE A 156 1.54 -2.24 -26.18
C ILE A 156 1.58 -1.81 -27.64
N GLU A 157 2.65 -1.12 -28.05
CA GLU A 157 2.82 -0.76 -29.47
C GLU A 157 2.56 -2.01 -30.29
N THR A 158 1.77 -1.85 -31.36
CA THR A 158 1.42 -2.95 -32.27
C THR A 158 2.63 -3.65 -32.88
N SER A 159 3.85 -3.13 -32.65
CA SER A 159 5.14 -3.76 -32.96
C SER A 159 5.46 -5.00 -32.11
N ASP A 160 4.85 -5.15 -30.93
CA ASP A 160 5.08 -6.28 -30.02
C ASP A 160 4.12 -7.45 -30.27
N TYR A 161 3.19 -7.32 -31.22
CA TYR A 161 2.35 -8.44 -31.63
C TYR A 161 3.16 -9.37 -32.54
N ILE A 162 3.23 -10.63 -32.15
CA ILE A 162 3.84 -11.67 -32.94
C ILE A 162 2.77 -12.47 -33.69
N TRP A 163 3.10 -12.94 -34.88
CA TRP A 163 2.21 -13.80 -35.64
C TRP A 163 1.95 -15.11 -34.88
N PRO A 164 0.66 -15.52 -34.66
CA PRO A 164 0.31 -16.61 -33.75
C PRO A 164 0.80 -17.98 -34.17
N CYS A 165 1.07 -18.15 -35.49
CA CYS A 165 1.58 -19.40 -36.07
C CYS A 165 2.91 -19.16 -36.76
N PRO A 166 4.06 -19.18 -36.05
CA PRO A 166 5.37 -18.95 -36.66
C PRO A 166 5.64 -19.88 -37.83
N GLY A 167 5.99 -19.29 -38.99
CA GLY A 167 6.26 -20.03 -40.25
C GLY A 167 5.03 -20.29 -41.13
N TYR A 168 3.81 -19.99 -40.68
CA TYR A 168 2.59 -20.18 -41.42
C TYR A 168 1.83 -18.86 -41.52
N THR A 169 1.87 -18.19 -42.67
CA THR A 169 1.30 -16.84 -42.87
C THR A 169 0.04 -16.85 -43.77
N THR A 170 -0.36 -18.02 -44.26
CA THR A 170 -1.54 -18.13 -45.13
C THR A 170 -2.81 -18.05 -44.29
N ILE A 171 -3.60 -16.99 -44.51
CA ILE A 171 -4.94 -16.86 -43.96
C ILE A 171 -5.87 -17.68 -44.85
N THR A 172 -6.54 -18.68 -44.31
CA THR A 172 -7.48 -19.54 -45.02
C THR A 172 -8.92 -19.09 -44.89
N SER A 173 -9.21 -18.23 -43.92
CA SER A 173 -10.50 -17.55 -43.79
C SER A 173 -10.33 -16.23 -42.99
N ASP A 174 -10.84 -15.15 -43.59
CA ASP A 174 -10.79 -13.81 -43.01
C ASP A 174 -11.92 -13.57 -42.01
N TYR A 175 -11.72 -12.54 -41.19
CA TYR A 175 -12.74 -12.02 -40.29
C TYR A 175 -13.88 -11.37 -41.05
N GLY A 176 -15.12 -11.59 -40.60
CA GLY A 176 -16.29 -10.94 -41.14
C GLY A 176 -17.28 -11.88 -41.84
N TYR A 177 -18.13 -11.33 -42.74
CA TYR A 177 -19.11 -12.08 -43.47
C TYR A 177 -18.46 -12.95 -44.56
N ARG A 178 -18.87 -14.22 -44.62
CA ARG A 178 -18.37 -15.19 -45.58
C ARG A 178 -19.48 -16.17 -45.98
N GLY A 179 -19.32 -16.87 -47.11
CA GLY A 179 -20.11 -18.06 -47.40
C GLY A 179 -19.88 -19.12 -46.33
N ALA A 180 -20.93 -19.81 -45.88
CA ALA A 180 -20.76 -20.91 -44.92
C ALA A 180 -19.88 -22.03 -45.54
N PRO A 181 -18.70 -22.35 -44.97
CA PRO A 181 -17.76 -23.30 -45.52
C PRO A 181 -18.29 -24.75 -45.49
N THR A 182 -19.22 -25.03 -44.57
CA THR A 182 -19.91 -26.30 -44.41
C THR A 182 -21.32 -26.08 -43.90
N ALA A 183 -22.20 -27.06 -44.06
CA ALA A 183 -23.56 -27.00 -43.53
C ALA A 183 -23.52 -26.81 -41.98
N GLY A 184 -24.22 -25.76 -41.51
CA GLY A 184 -24.28 -25.42 -40.09
C GLY A 184 -23.15 -24.47 -39.57
N ALA A 185 -22.18 -24.14 -40.43
CA ALA A 185 -21.15 -23.14 -40.04
C ALA A 185 -21.70 -21.71 -40.10
N SER A 186 -21.14 -20.83 -39.27
CA SER A 186 -21.51 -19.41 -39.25
C SER A 186 -21.14 -18.70 -40.56
N THR A 187 -22.03 -17.84 -41.06
CA THR A 187 -21.76 -16.91 -42.14
C THR A 187 -21.05 -15.63 -41.68
N TYR A 188 -20.83 -15.48 -40.39
CA TYR A 188 -20.03 -14.42 -39.85
C TYR A 188 -18.86 -15.00 -39.01
N HIS A 189 -17.64 -14.79 -39.48
CA HIS A 189 -16.43 -15.28 -38.83
C HIS A 189 -15.89 -14.25 -37.84
N LYS A 190 -15.77 -14.63 -36.57
CA LYS A 190 -15.30 -13.76 -35.47
C LYS A 190 -13.78 -13.83 -35.24
N GLY A 191 -13.03 -14.37 -36.19
CA GLY A 191 -11.60 -14.54 -36.14
C GLY A 191 -11.01 -14.70 -37.53
N ILE A 192 -9.75 -15.08 -37.59
CA ILE A 192 -9.08 -15.52 -38.83
C ILE A 192 -8.65 -16.98 -38.65
N ASP A 193 -8.73 -17.74 -39.74
CA ASP A 193 -8.17 -19.10 -39.79
C ASP A 193 -6.80 -19.06 -40.45
N ILE A 194 -5.82 -19.71 -39.85
CA ILE A 194 -4.45 -19.82 -40.38
C ILE A 194 -4.19 -21.25 -40.82
N GLY A 195 -3.80 -21.43 -42.07
CA GLY A 195 -3.47 -22.73 -42.65
C GLY A 195 -2.13 -23.25 -42.10
N ALA A 196 -2.19 -24.03 -41.03
CA ALA A 196 -1.03 -24.69 -40.45
C ALA A 196 -1.31 -26.19 -40.23
N PRO A 197 -0.32 -27.09 -40.41
CA PRO A 197 -0.45 -28.52 -40.14
C PRO A 197 -0.83 -28.81 -38.70
N HIS A 198 -1.46 -29.96 -38.46
CA HIS A 198 -1.73 -30.44 -37.09
C HIS A 198 -0.44 -30.56 -36.29
N GLY A 199 -0.46 -30.08 -35.07
CA GLY A 199 0.72 -30.07 -34.16
C GLY A 199 1.65 -28.88 -34.37
N SER A 200 1.32 -27.93 -35.27
CA SER A 200 2.10 -26.68 -35.37
C SER A 200 2.08 -25.89 -34.06
N LYS A 201 3.23 -25.26 -33.74
CA LYS A 201 3.32 -24.40 -32.56
C LYS A 201 2.43 -23.19 -32.74
N ILE A 202 1.60 -22.92 -31.73
CA ILE A 202 0.83 -21.68 -31.61
C ILE A 202 1.41 -20.89 -30.45
N VAL A 203 1.58 -19.59 -30.66
CA VAL A 203 2.07 -18.67 -29.65
C VAL A 203 1.04 -17.57 -29.40
N SER A 204 1.03 -17.02 -28.21
CA SER A 204 0.21 -15.84 -27.95
C SER A 204 0.73 -14.67 -28.78
N VAL A 205 -0.19 -13.90 -29.38
CA VAL A 205 0.16 -12.70 -30.17
C VAL A 205 0.75 -11.59 -29.31
N CYS A 206 0.40 -11.61 -28.04
CA CYS A 206 0.93 -10.70 -27.02
C CYS A 206 0.71 -11.32 -25.63
N ASN A 207 1.14 -10.64 -24.57
CA ASN A 207 0.81 -11.04 -23.21
C ASN A 207 -0.71 -10.94 -22.99
N GLY A 208 -1.30 -12.00 -22.48
CA GLY A 208 -2.75 -12.05 -22.27
C GLY A 208 -3.17 -13.20 -21.36
N ARG A 209 -4.45 -13.21 -21.01
CA ARG A 209 -5.07 -14.27 -20.21
C ARG A 209 -5.92 -15.17 -21.10
N VAL A 210 -5.72 -16.48 -21.02
CA VAL A 210 -6.62 -17.45 -21.62
C VAL A 210 -7.95 -17.44 -20.86
N LEU A 211 -9.02 -17.04 -21.54
CA LEU A 211 -10.38 -17.00 -20.97
C LEU A 211 -11.14 -18.30 -21.19
N ALA A 212 -10.88 -18.99 -22.32
CA ALA A 212 -11.47 -20.27 -22.62
C ALA A 212 -10.54 -21.09 -23.53
N TYR A 213 -10.62 -22.41 -23.45
CA TYR A 213 -10.02 -23.36 -24.38
C TYR A 213 -11.03 -24.47 -24.62
N GLY A 214 -11.03 -25.05 -25.84
CA GLY A 214 -11.89 -26.16 -26.24
C GLY A 214 -11.24 -26.95 -27.34
N TYR A 215 -11.68 -28.20 -27.52
CA TYR A 215 -11.30 -29.08 -28.62
C TYR A 215 -12.40 -29.08 -29.65
#